data_5243121cf23a8e8a366b07894301088e
#
_entry.id   5243121cf23a8e8a366b07894301088e
#
_cell.length_a   1.000
_cell.length_b   1.000
_cell.length_c   1.000
_cell.angle_alpha   90.00
_cell.angle_beta   90.00
_cell.angle_gamma   90.00
#
_symmetry.space_group_name_H-M   'P 1'
#
loop_
_entity.id
_entity.type
_entity.pdbx_description
1 polymer ?
#
loop_
_entity_poly.entity_id
_entity_poly.type
_entity_poly.pdbx_seq_one_letter_code
_entity_poly.pdbx_strand_id
1 'polypeptide(L)'
;MEVIGPLVIGSKTLDLGVVDSRTQKDATAARLTVKGATSLHAAIREFNDDVLGVDIDSESIDILSGLDYKVKVADVITMQLGEKFETIIAGDIIEHLDNAGQFLCNLAEHLTDEGVLVITTPNPFYIKQTWKIWRYNRPQVHEAHTCWFCPGTLTNLCSRCGLKVTAIHWIRRPGQWIRTWPKHLRDYFSNSFMLLAEKR
;
A
#
# COMPACT_ATOMS: atom_id res chain seq x y z
N MET A 1 2.50 11.73 -0.49
CA MET A 1 1.75 12.39 -1.59
C MET A 1 2.65 12.96 -2.70
N GLU A 2 3.93 13.32 -2.44
CA GLU A 2 4.83 13.86 -3.49
C GLU A 2 4.96 12.97 -4.74
N VAL A 3 4.93 11.64 -4.58
CA VAL A 3 5.03 10.68 -5.69
C VAL A 3 3.64 10.23 -6.17
N ILE A 4 2.72 9.97 -5.26
CA ILE A 4 1.38 9.43 -5.59
C ILE A 4 0.48 10.51 -6.23
N GLY A 5 0.51 11.75 -5.71
CA GLY A 5 -0.35 12.82 -6.20
C GLY A 5 -0.31 13.00 -7.74
N PRO A 6 0.86 13.15 -8.36
CA PRO A 6 0.95 13.24 -9.82
C PRO A 6 0.40 12.04 -10.60
N LEU A 7 0.42 10.83 -10.01
CA LEU A 7 -0.06 9.60 -10.66
C LEU A 7 -1.58 9.46 -10.64
N VAL A 8 -2.24 10.07 -9.65
CA VAL A 8 -3.70 9.94 -9.48
C VAL A 8 -4.49 11.06 -10.14
N ILE A 9 -3.88 12.22 -10.42
CA ILE A 9 -4.59 13.35 -11.04
C ILE A 9 -5.11 12.96 -12.42
N GLY A 10 -6.45 13.00 -12.58
CA GLY A 10 -7.13 12.70 -13.85
C GLY A 10 -7.05 11.23 -14.27
N SER A 11 -6.64 10.33 -13.40
CA SER A 11 -6.49 8.90 -13.65
C SER A 11 -7.62 8.13 -12.99
N LYS A 12 -8.17 7.12 -13.67
CA LYS A 12 -9.08 6.16 -13.04
C LYS A 12 -8.32 5.30 -12.06
N THR A 13 -8.56 5.54 -10.76
CA THR A 13 -7.74 5.01 -9.68
C THR A 13 -8.48 3.94 -8.86
N LEU A 14 -7.78 2.86 -8.51
CA LEU A 14 -8.19 1.85 -7.54
C LEU A 14 -7.29 1.94 -6.32
N ASP A 15 -7.89 2.09 -5.14
CA ASP A 15 -7.19 2.10 -3.85
C ASP A 15 -7.60 0.89 -3.02
N LEU A 16 -6.64 0.12 -2.54
CA LEU A 16 -6.83 -1.17 -1.87
C LEU A 16 -6.48 -1.09 -0.39
N GLY A 17 -7.32 -1.71 0.45
CA GLY A 17 -7.14 -1.68 1.89
C GLY A 17 -7.46 -0.29 2.46
N VAL A 18 -8.61 0.27 2.09
CA VAL A 18 -8.99 1.65 2.48
C VAL A 18 -9.31 1.80 3.95
N VAL A 19 -9.51 0.69 4.66
CA VAL A 19 -9.78 0.64 6.11
C VAL A 19 -8.48 0.41 6.87
N ASP A 20 -8.06 1.38 7.68
CA ASP A 20 -6.89 1.22 8.57
C ASP A 20 -7.22 0.19 9.68
N SER A 21 -6.44 -0.89 9.80
CA SER A 21 -6.58 -1.93 10.82
C SER A 21 -6.59 -1.39 12.27
N ARG A 22 -6.03 -0.19 12.48
CA ARG A 22 -6.11 0.51 13.76
C ARG A 22 -7.50 1.06 14.07
N THR A 23 -8.36 1.23 13.07
CA THR A 23 -9.74 1.68 13.23
C THR A 23 -10.70 0.55 13.56
N GLN A 24 -10.39 -0.70 13.21
CA GLN A 24 -11.22 -1.88 13.53
C GLN A 24 -11.43 -2.11 15.04
N LYS A 25 -10.46 -1.76 15.89
CA LYS A 25 -10.54 -1.97 17.34
C LYS A 25 -11.37 -0.91 18.09
N ASP A 26 -11.73 0.20 17.45
CA ASP A 26 -12.40 1.35 18.04
C ASP A 26 -13.48 1.90 17.09
N ALA A 27 -14.37 1.03 16.63
CA ALA A 27 -15.42 1.29 15.64
C ALA A 27 -16.42 2.38 16.10
N THR A 28 -15.98 3.61 16.13
CA THR A 28 -16.89 4.75 16.16
C THR A 28 -16.79 5.47 14.83
N ALA A 29 -17.91 5.59 14.12
CA ALA A 29 -18.07 6.34 12.86
C ALA A 29 -17.37 7.72 12.90
N ALA A 30 -17.31 8.36 14.07
CA ALA A 30 -16.57 9.59 14.31
C ALA A 30 -15.06 9.48 14.04
N ARG A 31 -14.44 8.30 14.14
CA ARG A 31 -13.01 8.11 13.83
C ARG A 31 -12.73 7.87 12.37
N LEU A 32 -13.66 7.26 11.64
CA LEU A 32 -13.60 7.18 10.18
C LEU A 32 -13.77 8.57 9.55
N THR A 33 -14.61 9.44 10.11
CA THR A 33 -14.85 10.80 9.63
C THR A 33 -13.79 11.81 10.06
N VAL A 34 -13.34 11.79 11.29
CA VAL A 34 -12.33 12.76 11.81
C VAL A 34 -10.91 12.36 11.39
N LYS A 35 -10.63 11.06 11.21
CA LYS A 35 -9.39 10.56 10.61
C LYS A 35 -9.50 10.25 9.12
N GLY A 36 -10.66 10.35 8.51
CA GLY A 36 -10.82 10.28 7.07
C GLY A 36 -9.87 11.22 6.34
N ALA A 37 -9.67 12.42 6.88
CA ALA A 37 -8.67 13.38 6.38
C ALA A 37 -7.19 12.93 6.56
N THR A 38 -6.92 11.87 7.29
CA THR A 38 -5.55 11.33 7.49
C THR A 38 -5.35 9.95 6.88
N SER A 39 -6.39 9.32 6.31
CA SER A 39 -6.26 8.07 5.57
C SER A 39 -5.64 8.33 4.20
N LEU A 40 -4.93 7.33 3.66
CA LEU A 40 -4.37 7.42 2.31
C LEU A 40 -5.50 7.66 1.28
N HIS A 41 -6.62 6.96 1.41
CA HIS A 41 -7.79 7.10 0.54
C HIS A 41 -8.34 8.52 0.52
N ALA A 42 -8.55 9.14 1.68
CA ALA A 42 -9.01 10.52 1.76
C ALA A 42 -8.00 11.50 1.15
N ALA A 43 -6.70 11.29 1.38
CA ALA A 43 -5.65 12.10 0.79
C ALA A 43 -5.58 11.95 -0.74
N ILE A 44 -5.89 10.77 -1.30
CA ILE A 44 -5.98 10.56 -2.75
C ILE A 44 -7.18 11.32 -3.31
N ARG A 45 -8.32 11.29 -2.63
CA ARG A 45 -9.53 12.00 -3.04
C ARG A 45 -9.38 13.52 -3.11
N GLU A 46 -8.45 14.11 -2.37
CA GLU A 46 -8.13 15.55 -2.51
C GLU A 46 -7.56 15.89 -3.89
N PHE A 47 -7.00 14.91 -4.60
CA PHE A 47 -6.39 15.08 -5.92
C PHE A 47 -7.24 14.52 -7.07
N ASN A 48 -8.18 13.62 -6.76
CA ASN A 48 -8.95 12.92 -7.78
C ASN A 48 -10.28 12.37 -7.21
N ASP A 49 -11.39 12.71 -7.86
CA ASP A 49 -12.73 12.20 -7.49
C ASP A 49 -13.06 10.83 -8.10
N ASP A 50 -12.31 10.39 -9.14
CA ASP A 50 -12.51 9.08 -9.77
C ASP A 50 -11.64 7.99 -9.14
N VAL A 51 -11.87 7.77 -7.85
CA VAL A 51 -11.18 6.77 -7.04
C VAL A 51 -12.19 5.76 -6.50
N LEU A 52 -12.00 4.48 -6.84
CA LEU A 52 -12.72 3.36 -6.23
C LEU A 52 -11.89 2.80 -5.08
N GLY A 53 -12.46 2.77 -3.88
CA GLY A 53 -11.85 2.12 -2.72
C GLY A 53 -12.35 0.68 -2.56
N VAL A 54 -11.46 -0.23 -2.18
CA VAL A 54 -11.81 -1.65 -1.92
C VAL A 54 -11.25 -2.10 -0.60
N ASP A 55 -12.09 -2.80 0.18
CA ASP A 55 -11.69 -3.48 1.40
C ASP A 55 -12.55 -4.73 1.63
N ILE A 56 -12.07 -5.65 2.46
CA ILE A 56 -12.81 -6.85 2.85
C ILE A 56 -13.77 -6.59 4.02
N ASP A 57 -13.56 -5.52 4.79
CA ASP A 57 -14.38 -5.13 5.94
C ASP A 57 -15.68 -4.47 5.50
N SER A 58 -16.75 -5.26 5.41
CA SER A 58 -18.06 -4.78 4.97
C SER A 58 -18.66 -3.72 5.88
N GLU A 59 -18.47 -3.79 7.20
CA GLU A 59 -19.02 -2.82 8.14
C GLU A 59 -18.42 -1.42 7.92
N SER A 60 -17.10 -1.36 7.77
CA SER A 60 -16.41 -0.10 7.50
C SER A 60 -16.71 0.44 6.09
N ILE A 61 -16.87 -0.43 5.11
CA ILE A 61 -17.27 -0.03 3.75
C ILE A 61 -18.68 0.56 3.74
N ASP A 62 -19.64 -0.01 4.46
CA ASP A 62 -20.98 0.54 4.58
C ASP A 62 -20.97 1.96 5.19
N ILE A 63 -20.14 2.18 6.21
CA ILE A 63 -19.96 3.51 6.80
C ILE A 63 -19.37 4.50 5.78
N LEU A 64 -18.30 4.12 5.06
CA LEU A 64 -17.66 4.97 4.06
C LEU A 64 -18.63 5.29 2.90
N SER A 65 -19.41 4.31 2.47
CA SER A 65 -20.47 4.51 1.44
C SER A 65 -21.51 5.52 1.89
N GLY A 66 -21.92 5.49 3.17
CA GLY A 66 -22.80 6.48 3.78
C GLY A 66 -22.21 7.90 3.85
N LEU A 67 -20.91 8.05 3.67
CA LEU A 67 -20.18 9.33 3.64
C LEU A 67 -19.80 9.77 2.22
N ASP A 68 -20.48 9.23 1.21
CA ASP A 68 -20.27 9.55 -0.22
C ASP A 68 -18.87 9.18 -0.76
N TYR A 69 -18.28 8.11 -0.20
CA TYR A 69 -17.09 7.50 -0.79
C TYR A 69 -17.50 6.43 -1.82
N LYS A 70 -16.84 6.41 -2.98
CA LYS A 70 -16.97 5.31 -3.95
C LYS A 70 -16.17 4.12 -3.43
N VAL A 71 -16.83 3.20 -2.74
CA VAL A 71 -16.17 2.04 -2.11
C VAL A 71 -16.93 0.75 -2.39
N LYS A 72 -16.23 -0.39 -2.35
CA LYS A 72 -16.80 -1.71 -2.59
C LYS A 72 -16.19 -2.75 -1.67
N VAL A 73 -17.01 -3.65 -1.15
CA VAL A 73 -16.53 -4.83 -0.43
C VAL A 73 -15.97 -5.84 -1.43
N ALA A 74 -14.70 -6.18 -1.33
CA ALA A 74 -14.10 -7.26 -2.10
C ALA A 74 -12.81 -7.75 -1.45
N ASP A 75 -12.51 -9.04 -1.66
CA ASP A 75 -11.21 -9.63 -1.35
C ASP A 75 -10.24 -9.31 -2.50
N VAL A 76 -9.18 -8.59 -2.20
CA VAL A 76 -8.18 -8.13 -3.16
C VAL A 76 -7.41 -9.28 -3.86
N ILE A 77 -7.42 -10.49 -3.27
CA ILE A 77 -6.76 -11.67 -3.86
C ILE A 77 -7.63 -12.25 -5.00
N THR A 78 -8.96 -12.20 -4.87
CA THR A 78 -9.90 -12.91 -5.75
C THR A 78 -10.90 -12.01 -6.47
N MET A 79 -10.88 -10.70 -6.21
CA MET A 79 -11.83 -9.74 -6.77
C MET A 79 -11.86 -9.80 -8.30
N GLN A 80 -13.06 -9.55 -8.85
CA GLN A 80 -13.32 -9.39 -10.28
C GLN A 80 -14.21 -8.13 -10.44
N LEU A 81 -13.58 -6.98 -10.70
CA LEU A 81 -14.29 -5.70 -10.74
C LEU A 81 -14.96 -5.43 -12.09
N GLY A 82 -14.55 -6.15 -13.15
CA GLY A 82 -15.09 -5.99 -14.50
C GLY A 82 -14.62 -4.73 -15.23
N GLU A 83 -13.65 -4.03 -14.65
CA GLU A 83 -13.09 -2.79 -15.18
C GLU A 83 -11.59 -2.72 -14.92
N LYS A 84 -10.89 -1.84 -15.68
CA LYS A 84 -9.46 -1.61 -15.54
C LYS A 84 -9.18 -0.20 -15.04
N PHE A 85 -8.03 -0.06 -14.40
CA PHE A 85 -7.59 1.18 -13.76
C PHE A 85 -6.25 1.62 -14.33
N GLU A 86 -6.08 2.93 -14.46
CA GLU A 86 -4.82 3.55 -14.89
C GLU A 86 -3.82 3.63 -13.73
N THR A 87 -4.33 3.77 -12.52
CA THR A 87 -3.51 3.73 -11.31
C THR A 87 -4.13 2.77 -10.30
N ILE A 88 -3.32 1.84 -9.77
CA ILE A 88 -3.72 0.98 -8.65
C ILE A 88 -2.78 1.25 -7.49
N ILE A 89 -3.34 1.49 -6.29
CA ILE A 89 -2.57 1.76 -5.07
C ILE A 89 -2.81 0.65 -4.07
N ALA A 90 -1.73 0.02 -3.64
CA ALA A 90 -1.68 -1.03 -2.62
C ALA A 90 -0.81 -0.56 -1.45
N GLY A 91 -1.40 0.20 -0.54
CA GLY A 91 -0.71 0.82 0.58
C GLY A 91 -0.63 -0.09 1.80
N ASP A 92 0.56 -0.60 2.12
CA ASP A 92 0.84 -1.44 3.31
C ASP A 92 -0.21 -2.57 3.51
N ILE A 93 -0.54 -3.27 2.41
CA ILE A 93 -1.50 -4.38 2.39
C ILE A 93 -0.84 -5.73 2.07
N ILE A 94 0.17 -5.75 1.20
CA ILE A 94 0.75 -6.99 0.68
C ILE A 94 1.38 -7.87 1.76
N GLU A 95 1.90 -7.28 2.83
CA GLU A 95 2.48 -7.99 3.98
C GLU A 95 1.45 -8.71 4.85
N HIS A 96 0.18 -8.37 4.69
CA HIS A 96 -0.95 -8.98 5.41
C HIS A 96 -1.58 -10.16 4.68
N LEU A 97 -1.22 -10.37 3.41
CA LEU A 97 -1.88 -11.34 2.55
C LEU A 97 -1.20 -12.72 2.61
N ASP A 98 -2.00 -13.78 2.66
CA ASP A 98 -1.49 -15.15 2.64
C ASP A 98 -0.95 -15.56 1.26
N ASN A 99 -1.47 -14.97 0.18
CA ASN A 99 -1.05 -15.27 -1.19
C ASN A 99 -0.73 -14.00 -2.00
N ALA A 100 0.41 -13.40 -1.68
CA ALA A 100 0.89 -12.19 -2.36
C ALA A 100 1.13 -12.38 -3.88
N GLY A 101 1.45 -13.59 -4.32
CA GLY A 101 1.63 -13.89 -5.75
C GLY A 101 0.31 -13.80 -6.51
N GLN A 102 -0.74 -14.44 -6.02
CA GLN A 102 -2.07 -14.35 -6.63
C GLN A 102 -2.61 -12.92 -6.61
N PHE A 103 -2.43 -12.21 -5.50
CA PHE A 103 -2.76 -10.79 -5.38
C PHE A 103 -2.12 -9.96 -6.51
N LEU A 104 -0.81 -10.04 -6.70
CA LEU A 104 -0.12 -9.27 -7.75
C LEU A 104 -0.57 -9.64 -9.16
N CYS A 105 -0.82 -10.93 -9.43
CA CYS A 105 -1.33 -11.37 -10.72
C CYS A 105 -2.76 -10.83 -10.95
N ASN A 106 -3.61 -10.84 -9.93
CA ASN A 106 -4.95 -10.24 -9.99
C ASN A 106 -4.89 -8.73 -10.25
N LEU A 107 -3.97 -8.00 -9.61
CA LEU A 107 -3.80 -6.57 -9.89
C LEU A 107 -3.33 -6.31 -11.32
N ALA A 108 -2.43 -7.14 -11.86
CA ALA A 108 -2.00 -7.03 -13.25
C ALA A 108 -3.16 -7.18 -14.25
N GLU A 109 -4.18 -8.00 -13.93
CA GLU A 109 -5.39 -8.14 -14.75
C GLU A 109 -6.28 -6.90 -14.72
N HIS A 110 -6.34 -6.20 -13.57
CA HIS A 110 -7.11 -4.97 -13.38
C HIS A 110 -6.39 -3.69 -13.84
N LEU A 111 -5.11 -3.76 -14.16
CA LEU A 111 -4.33 -2.63 -14.64
C LEU A 111 -4.53 -2.44 -16.15
N THR A 112 -4.64 -1.20 -16.62
CA THR A 112 -4.56 -0.88 -18.07
C THR A 112 -3.17 -1.18 -18.60
N ASP A 113 -2.98 -1.22 -19.92
CA ASP A 113 -1.68 -1.58 -20.50
C ASP A 113 -0.60 -0.53 -20.23
N GLU A 114 -0.99 0.74 -20.07
CA GLU A 114 -0.11 1.86 -19.70
C GLU A 114 -0.25 2.24 -18.21
N GLY A 115 -0.97 1.44 -17.42
CA GLY A 115 -1.28 1.74 -16.04
C GLY A 115 -0.11 1.51 -15.11
N VAL A 116 -0.15 2.18 -13.95
CA VAL A 116 0.88 2.14 -12.91
C VAL A 116 0.33 1.51 -11.64
N LEU A 117 1.01 0.47 -11.16
CA LEU A 117 0.79 -0.13 -9.85
C LEU A 117 1.76 0.47 -8.84
N VAL A 118 1.23 1.02 -7.75
CA VAL A 118 1.97 1.57 -6.62
C VAL A 118 1.81 0.63 -5.43
N ILE A 119 2.92 0.09 -4.92
CA ILE A 119 2.91 -0.79 -3.74
C ILE A 119 3.77 -0.15 -2.66
N THR A 120 3.25 0.02 -1.45
CA THR A 120 4.07 0.32 -0.27
C THR A 120 4.08 -0.87 0.69
N THR A 121 5.20 -1.05 1.39
CA THR A 121 5.34 -2.09 2.43
C THR A 121 6.49 -1.74 3.37
N PRO A 122 6.45 -2.19 4.64
CA PRO A 122 7.54 -2.02 5.58
C PRO A 122 8.84 -2.67 5.11
N ASN A 123 9.95 -2.01 5.38
CA ASN A 123 11.27 -2.55 5.07
C ASN A 123 11.79 -3.44 6.21
N PRO A 124 12.02 -4.75 5.97
CA PRO A 124 12.54 -5.66 7.00
C PRO A 124 13.92 -5.28 7.52
N PHE A 125 14.71 -4.54 6.73
CA PHE A 125 16.05 -4.08 7.10
C PHE A 125 16.08 -2.71 7.79
N TYR A 126 14.91 -2.19 8.16
CA TYR A 126 14.83 -0.92 8.88
C TYR A 126 15.77 -0.89 10.09
N ILE A 127 16.58 0.18 10.22
CA ILE A 127 17.63 0.26 11.22
C ILE A 127 17.16 0.01 12.66
N LYS A 128 15.96 0.48 13.02
CA LYS A 128 15.41 0.21 14.36
C LYS A 128 15.03 -1.26 14.54
N GLN A 129 14.62 -1.93 13.47
CA GLN A 129 14.32 -3.36 13.49
C GLN A 129 15.62 -4.16 13.68
N THR A 130 16.66 -3.81 12.95
CA THR A 130 18.00 -4.39 13.11
C THR A 130 18.52 -4.23 14.54
N TRP A 131 18.38 -3.02 15.11
CA TRP A 131 18.75 -2.77 16.51
C TRP A 131 17.94 -3.61 17.51
N LYS A 132 16.63 -3.79 17.27
CA LYS A 132 15.77 -4.64 18.12
C LYS A 132 16.16 -6.11 18.04
N ILE A 133 16.49 -6.63 16.85
CA ILE A 133 17.01 -7.98 16.67
C ILE A 133 18.27 -8.16 17.50
N TRP A 134 19.23 -7.24 17.39
CA TRP A 134 20.47 -7.27 18.16
C TRP A 134 20.21 -7.22 19.67
N ARG A 135 19.28 -6.35 20.15
CA ARG A 135 19.00 -6.14 21.57
C ARG A 135 18.17 -7.25 22.21
N TYR A 136 17.21 -7.82 21.47
CA TYR A 136 16.20 -8.75 21.99
C TYR A 136 16.29 -10.15 21.38
N ASN A 137 17.25 -10.40 20.51
CA ASN A 137 17.44 -11.65 19.77
C ASN A 137 16.20 -12.12 18.98
N ARG A 138 15.34 -11.20 18.61
CA ARG A 138 14.15 -11.46 17.78
C ARG A 138 13.68 -10.21 17.05
N PRO A 139 13.15 -10.36 15.83
CA PRO A 139 12.44 -9.28 15.17
C PRO A 139 11.14 -8.97 15.90
N GLN A 140 10.69 -7.71 15.81
CA GLN A 140 9.34 -7.36 16.18
C GLN A 140 8.49 -7.34 14.91
N VAL A 141 7.58 -8.29 14.80
CA VAL A 141 6.63 -8.43 13.70
C VAL A 141 5.26 -8.01 14.20
N HIS A 142 4.53 -7.26 13.40
CA HIS A 142 3.12 -6.99 13.69
C HIS A 142 2.33 -8.30 13.60
N GLU A 143 1.44 -8.56 14.53
CA GLU A 143 0.71 -9.84 14.63
C GLU A 143 -0.07 -10.22 13.36
N ALA A 144 -0.49 -9.21 12.58
CA ALA A 144 -1.21 -9.40 11.31
C ALA A 144 -0.30 -9.55 10.08
N HIS A 145 1.04 -9.46 10.21
CA HIS A 145 1.94 -9.65 9.07
C HIS A 145 2.22 -11.13 8.86
N THR A 146 1.96 -11.61 7.68
CA THR A 146 2.22 -13.00 7.24
C THR A 146 3.59 -13.14 6.57
N CYS A 147 4.10 -12.06 5.97
CA CYS A 147 5.37 -12.06 5.25
C CYS A 147 6.09 -10.71 5.30
N TRP A 148 7.35 -10.72 4.84
CA TRP A 148 8.15 -9.53 4.64
C TRP A 148 8.74 -9.50 3.24
N PHE A 149 8.73 -8.33 2.62
CA PHE A 149 9.34 -8.10 1.34
C PHE A 149 10.52 -7.13 1.45
N CYS A 150 11.59 -7.43 0.75
CA CYS A 150 12.59 -6.44 0.38
C CYS A 150 12.38 -6.04 -1.09
N PRO A 151 12.97 -4.93 -1.56
CA PRO A 151 12.81 -4.50 -2.95
C PRO A 151 13.12 -5.60 -3.97
N GLY A 152 14.18 -6.40 -3.74
CA GLY A 152 14.57 -7.48 -4.65
C GLY A 152 13.55 -8.62 -4.71
N THR A 153 13.05 -9.10 -3.56
CA THR A 153 12.06 -10.19 -3.54
C THR A 153 10.73 -9.74 -4.13
N LEU A 154 10.29 -8.52 -3.85
CA LEU A 154 9.05 -7.97 -4.41
C LEU A 154 9.16 -7.75 -5.92
N THR A 155 10.31 -7.24 -6.42
CA THR A 155 10.58 -7.11 -7.87
C THR A 155 10.50 -8.47 -8.57
N ASN A 156 11.10 -9.52 -7.98
CA ASN A 156 11.04 -10.86 -8.55
C ASN A 156 9.60 -11.40 -8.59
N LEU A 157 8.81 -11.13 -7.56
CA LEU A 157 7.41 -11.57 -7.51
C LEU A 157 6.54 -10.83 -8.54
N CYS A 158 6.70 -9.49 -8.66
CA CYS A 158 6.07 -8.68 -9.71
C CYS A 158 6.36 -9.23 -11.12
N SER A 159 7.63 -9.56 -11.36
CA SER A 159 8.09 -10.11 -12.65
C SER A 159 7.40 -11.41 -13.05
N ARG A 160 7.06 -12.26 -12.09
CA ARG A 160 6.31 -13.53 -12.32
C ARG A 160 4.85 -13.30 -12.70
N CYS A 161 4.29 -12.16 -12.32
CA CYS A 161 2.92 -11.75 -12.65
C CYS A 161 2.82 -10.82 -13.87
N GLY A 162 3.87 -10.73 -14.71
CA GLY A 162 3.86 -9.89 -15.90
C GLY A 162 4.00 -8.39 -15.61
N LEU A 163 4.48 -8.02 -14.43
CA LEU A 163 4.74 -6.64 -14.03
C LEU A 163 6.23 -6.34 -14.11
N LYS A 164 6.59 -5.15 -14.59
CA LYS A 164 7.94 -4.61 -14.64
C LYS A 164 8.07 -3.48 -13.64
N VAL A 165 8.95 -3.61 -12.68
CA VAL A 165 9.26 -2.54 -11.73
C VAL A 165 10.05 -1.44 -12.44
N THR A 166 9.56 -0.20 -12.36
CA THR A 166 10.12 0.98 -13.02
C THR A 166 10.83 1.90 -12.05
N ALA A 167 10.38 1.96 -10.77
CA ALA A 167 11.03 2.78 -9.75
C ALA A 167 10.87 2.20 -8.34
N ILE A 168 11.81 2.55 -7.47
CA ILE A 168 11.76 2.27 -6.02
C ILE A 168 12.07 3.56 -5.28
N HIS A 169 11.14 3.96 -4.40
CA HIS A 169 11.26 5.14 -3.55
C HIS A 169 11.31 4.74 -2.09
N TRP A 170 12.29 5.26 -1.35
CA TRP A 170 12.44 4.98 0.06
C TRP A 170 11.63 5.97 0.90
N ILE A 171 10.76 5.44 1.75
CA ILE A 171 9.91 6.22 2.64
C ILE A 171 10.58 6.33 4.01
N ARG A 172 10.72 7.56 4.50
CA ARG A 172 11.38 7.87 5.78
C ARG A 172 10.44 8.67 6.68
N ARG A 173 10.45 8.32 7.94
CA ARG A 173 9.76 9.15 8.93
C ARG A 173 10.55 10.43 9.18
N PRO A 174 9.87 11.59 9.37
CA PRO A 174 10.53 12.82 9.79
C PRO A 174 11.39 12.61 11.05
N GLY A 175 12.54 13.28 11.14
CA GLY A 175 13.42 13.22 12.32
C GLY A 175 14.31 11.98 12.42
N GLN A 176 14.40 11.13 11.42
CA GLN A 176 15.34 10.00 11.44
C GLN A 176 16.79 10.51 11.40
N TRP A 177 17.59 10.12 12.39
CA TRP A 177 19.00 10.51 12.54
C TRP A 177 19.92 9.96 11.43
N ILE A 178 19.50 8.91 10.71
CA ILE A 178 20.22 8.34 9.56
C ILE A 178 20.33 9.31 8.35
N ARG A 179 19.73 10.51 8.45
CA ARG A 179 19.76 11.52 7.37
C ARG A 179 21.18 11.94 6.97
N THR A 180 22.13 11.85 7.90
CA THR A 180 23.55 12.18 7.68
C THR A 180 24.38 11.02 7.11
N TRP A 181 23.80 9.83 6.99
CA TRP A 181 24.47 8.66 6.47
C TRP A 181 24.65 8.72 4.95
N PRO A 182 25.65 7.98 4.40
CA PRO A 182 25.78 7.80 2.96
C PRO A 182 24.47 7.32 2.33
N LYS A 183 24.12 7.81 1.14
CA LYS A 183 22.81 7.58 0.50
C LYS A 183 22.44 6.10 0.46
N HIS A 184 23.35 5.21 0.02
CA HIS A 184 23.11 3.78 -0.12
C HIS A 184 22.76 3.08 1.20
N LEU A 185 23.37 3.48 2.33
CA LEU A 185 23.01 2.96 3.65
C LEU A 185 21.71 3.57 4.17
N ARG A 186 21.59 4.89 4.04
CA ARG A 186 20.41 5.64 4.47
C ARG A 186 19.14 5.15 3.80
N ASP A 187 19.19 4.92 2.50
CA ASP A 187 18.04 4.48 1.72
C ASP A 187 17.64 3.07 2.15
N TYR A 188 18.57 2.13 2.19
CA TYR A 188 18.30 0.73 2.53
C TYR A 188 17.80 0.53 3.98
N PHE A 189 18.19 1.40 4.91
CA PHE A 189 17.72 1.36 6.30
C PHE A 189 16.49 2.24 6.58
N SER A 190 15.80 2.73 5.56
CA SER A 190 14.53 3.44 5.69
C SER A 190 13.43 2.53 6.24
N ASN A 191 12.38 3.09 6.83
CA ASN A 191 11.35 2.28 7.49
C ASN A 191 10.43 1.53 6.52
N SER A 192 10.18 2.07 5.35
CA SER A 192 9.33 1.49 4.32
C SER A 192 9.88 1.85 2.94
N PHE A 193 9.39 1.21 1.92
CA PHE A 193 9.65 1.60 0.53
C PHE A 193 8.36 1.55 -0.28
N MET A 194 8.36 2.29 -1.37
CA MET A 194 7.32 2.31 -2.39
C MET A 194 7.93 1.78 -3.69
N LEU A 195 7.22 0.90 -4.35
CA LEU A 195 7.59 0.32 -5.63
C LEU A 195 6.55 0.73 -6.66
N LEU A 196 7.01 1.20 -7.82
CA LEU A 196 6.18 1.47 -9.00
C LEU A 196 6.40 0.35 -10.01
N ALA A 197 5.32 -0.20 -10.55
CA ALA A 197 5.38 -1.24 -11.57
C ALA A 197 4.34 -0.97 -12.67
N GLU A 198 4.67 -1.40 -13.88
CA GLU A 198 3.83 -1.32 -15.08
C GLU A 198 3.70 -2.71 -15.69
N LYS A 199 2.72 -2.92 -16.57
CA LYS A 199 2.68 -4.16 -17.36
C LYS A 199 3.92 -4.29 -18.24
N ARG A 200 4.30 -5.54 -18.50
CA ARG A 200 5.36 -5.86 -19.46
C ARG A 200 4.85 -5.80 -20.89
#